data_9677a08ba962a5084dccc8ed91c8639d
#
_entry.id   9677a08ba962a5084dccc8ed91c8639d
#
_cell.length_a   1.000
_cell.length_b   1.000
_cell.length_c   1.000
_cell.angle_alpha   90.00
_cell.angle_beta   90.00
_cell.angle_gamma   90.00
#
_symmetry.space_group_name_H-M   'P 1'
#
loop_
_entity.id
_entity.type
_entity.pdbx_description
1 polymer ?
#
loop_
_entity_poly.entity_id
_entity_poly.type
_entity_poly.pdbx_seq_one_letter_code
_entity_poly.pdbx_strand_id
1 'polypeptide(L)'
;DEWVTGAPHPFVADFDGNSISNIKDILEGEPYESPMRPWGGIEQLAWSPAGDKVAYTCRKKTGLAYAISTNSDIYIYDLATKKTDNITEENKGYDTNPQYSPDGKYIAWQSMERDGYEADLNRLFIMNLETGEKRFVSKEFESNVDGFLWNKDSKSIYFIGVWHGETQIYNVDLAANDKVT
;
A
#
# COMPACT_ATOMS: atom_id res chain seq x y z
N ASP A 1 -7.45 -13.32 -23.58
CA ASP A 1 -6.29 -12.56 -24.09
C ASP A 1 -5.12 -13.50 -24.27
N GLU A 2 -4.90 -13.94 -25.50
CA GLU A 2 -3.82 -14.88 -25.89
C GLU A 2 -2.39 -14.34 -25.67
N TRP A 3 -2.26 -13.04 -25.36
CA TRP A 3 -0.98 -12.33 -25.24
C TRP A 3 -0.47 -12.22 -23.80
N VAL A 4 -1.31 -12.49 -22.79
CA VAL A 4 -0.93 -12.43 -21.38
C VAL A 4 -0.73 -13.84 -20.87
N THR A 5 0.53 -14.29 -20.87
CA THR A 5 0.92 -15.67 -20.48
C THR A 5 1.26 -15.82 -19.00
N GLY A 6 1.19 -14.75 -18.20
CA GLY A 6 1.49 -14.79 -16.76
C GLY A 6 1.20 -13.47 -16.06
N ALA A 7 0.96 -13.55 -14.76
CA ALA A 7 0.87 -12.41 -13.84
C ALA A 7 2.22 -12.22 -13.13
N PRO A 8 2.75 -10.99 -12.98
CA PRO A 8 3.93 -10.77 -12.14
C PRO A 8 3.58 -11.03 -10.68
N HIS A 9 4.44 -11.79 -9.99
CA HIS A 9 4.32 -12.05 -8.56
C HIS A 9 5.53 -11.49 -7.83
N PRO A 10 5.38 -11.03 -6.57
CA PRO A 10 6.51 -10.73 -5.70
C PRO A 10 7.11 -12.03 -5.15
N PHE A 11 8.44 -12.10 -5.16
CA PHE A 11 9.19 -13.21 -4.60
C PHE A 11 9.98 -12.75 -3.38
N VAL A 12 10.07 -13.60 -2.39
CA VAL A 12 10.96 -13.45 -1.24
C VAL A 12 12.06 -14.49 -1.32
N ALA A 13 13.29 -14.11 -1.00
CA ALA A 13 14.42 -15.00 -1.03
C ALA A 13 15.45 -14.61 0.04
N ASP A 14 16.27 -15.57 0.46
CA ASP A 14 17.43 -15.31 1.29
C ASP A 14 18.60 -14.84 0.41
N PHE A 15 19.36 -13.85 0.90
CA PHE A 15 20.56 -13.34 0.26
C PHE A 15 21.72 -13.32 1.25
N ASP A 16 22.79 -14.06 0.96
CA ASP A 16 23.97 -14.19 1.82
C ASP A 16 25.10 -13.20 1.46
N GLY A 17 24.85 -12.25 0.56
CA GLY A 17 25.84 -11.31 0.02
C GLY A 17 26.44 -11.74 -1.31
N ASN A 18 26.32 -13.00 -1.72
CA ASN A 18 26.85 -13.54 -2.98
C ASN A 18 25.80 -14.28 -3.81
N SER A 19 24.88 -14.99 -3.16
CA SER A 19 23.91 -15.87 -3.79
C SER A 19 22.50 -15.66 -3.23
N ILE A 20 21.51 -15.99 -4.06
CA ILE A 20 20.10 -16.01 -3.70
C ILE A 20 19.68 -17.45 -3.50
N SER A 21 18.98 -17.75 -2.38
CA SER A 21 18.45 -19.07 -2.05
C SER A 21 17.05 -18.98 -1.46
N ASN A 22 16.39 -20.12 -1.26
CA ASN A 22 15.05 -20.21 -0.66
C ASN A 22 14.01 -19.29 -1.30
N ILE A 23 14.06 -19.18 -2.63
CA ILE A 23 13.15 -18.33 -3.41
C ILE A 23 11.72 -18.83 -3.21
N LYS A 24 10.82 -17.91 -2.87
CA LYS A 24 9.42 -18.20 -2.60
C LYS A 24 8.52 -17.18 -3.26
N ASP A 25 7.56 -17.66 -4.00
CA ASP A 25 6.43 -16.87 -4.54
C ASP A 25 5.40 -16.65 -3.43
N ILE A 26 5.09 -15.40 -3.09
CA ILE A 26 4.11 -15.09 -2.04
C ILE A 26 2.66 -15.09 -2.57
N LEU A 27 2.48 -15.16 -3.88
CA LEU A 27 1.19 -15.34 -4.57
C LEU A 27 1.08 -16.73 -5.24
N GLU A 28 1.87 -17.72 -4.80
CA GLU A 28 1.89 -19.05 -5.40
C GLU A 28 0.48 -19.64 -5.55
N GLY A 29 0.13 -19.99 -6.79
CA GLY A 29 -1.19 -20.54 -7.13
C GLY A 29 -2.32 -19.51 -7.33
N GLU A 30 -2.06 -18.24 -7.12
CA GLU A 30 -3.04 -17.16 -7.36
C GLU A 30 -2.91 -16.61 -8.80
N PRO A 31 -4.02 -16.33 -9.50
CA PRO A 31 -3.97 -15.78 -10.87
C PRO A 31 -3.85 -14.24 -10.89
N TYR A 32 -3.47 -13.63 -9.76
CA TYR A 32 -3.45 -12.18 -9.59
C TYR A 32 -2.04 -11.62 -9.73
N GLU A 33 -1.92 -10.32 -9.96
CA GLU A 33 -0.64 -9.66 -10.14
C GLU A 33 -0.31 -8.66 -9.03
N SER A 34 0.95 -8.61 -8.65
CA SER A 34 1.54 -7.57 -7.81
C SER A 34 3.03 -7.44 -8.18
N PRO A 35 3.56 -6.22 -8.47
CA PRO A 35 2.84 -4.95 -8.61
C PRO A 35 1.79 -4.97 -9.73
N MET A 36 0.77 -4.14 -9.59
CA MET A 36 -0.33 -4.09 -10.55
C MET A 36 0.05 -3.35 -11.83
N ARG A 37 -0.21 -3.94 -12.98
CA ARG A 37 -0.04 -3.25 -14.27
C ARG A 37 -1.19 -2.26 -14.53
N PRO A 38 -0.96 -1.20 -15.37
CA PRO A 38 0.30 -0.93 -16.10
C PRO A 38 1.33 -0.08 -15.33
N TRP A 39 0.97 0.54 -14.21
CA TRP A 39 1.77 1.59 -13.57
C TRP A 39 2.39 1.21 -12.22
N GLY A 40 2.01 0.08 -11.64
CA GLY A 40 2.54 -0.35 -10.35
C GLY A 40 4.01 -0.78 -10.43
N GLY A 41 4.77 -0.39 -9.41
CA GLY A 41 6.18 -0.68 -9.24
C GLY A 41 6.53 -1.06 -7.79
N ILE A 42 7.77 -0.81 -7.42
CA ILE A 42 8.31 -1.16 -6.10
C ILE A 42 7.57 -0.44 -4.94
N GLU A 43 6.96 0.70 -5.21
CA GLU A 43 6.15 1.46 -4.25
C GLU A 43 4.92 0.69 -3.75
N GLN A 44 4.49 -0.34 -4.49
CA GLN A 44 3.39 -1.22 -4.10
C GLN A 44 3.81 -2.36 -3.18
N LEU A 45 5.09 -2.42 -2.79
CA LEU A 45 5.67 -3.44 -1.93
C LEU A 45 6.38 -2.78 -0.74
N ALA A 46 6.17 -3.29 0.47
CA ALA A 46 6.84 -2.79 1.66
C ALA A 46 7.23 -3.91 2.61
N TRP A 47 8.48 -3.91 3.07
CA TRP A 47 8.94 -4.76 4.16
C TRP A 47 8.56 -4.16 5.51
N SER A 48 8.14 -5.02 6.45
CA SER A 48 8.09 -4.63 7.86
C SER A 48 9.50 -4.32 8.37
N PRO A 49 9.67 -3.37 9.31
CA PRO A 49 10.98 -3.09 9.89
C PRO A 49 11.64 -4.28 10.56
N ALA A 50 10.87 -5.24 11.05
CA ALA A 50 11.37 -6.49 11.62
C ALA A 50 11.82 -7.52 10.56
N GLY A 51 11.48 -7.30 9.28
CA GLY A 51 11.81 -8.22 8.19
C GLY A 51 11.01 -9.53 8.20
N ASP A 52 9.90 -9.59 8.91
CA ASP A 52 9.07 -10.77 9.08
C ASP A 52 7.80 -10.78 8.23
N LYS A 53 7.44 -9.63 7.65
CA LYS A 53 6.22 -9.44 6.84
C LYS A 53 6.50 -8.62 5.59
N VAL A 54 5.69 -8.87 4.55
CA VAL A 54 5.65 -8.07 3.32
C VAL A 54 4.23 -7.56 3.12
N ALA A 55 4.07 -6.24 3.06
CA ALA A 55 2.83 -5.64 2.59
C ALA A 55 2.89 -5.44 1.08
N TYR A 56 1.78 -5.66 0.40
CA TYR A 56 1.70 -5.48 -1.04
C TYR A 56 0.30 -5.04 -1.48
N THR A 57 0.25 -4.31 -2.59
CA THR A 57 -0.99 -3.93 -3.26
C THR A 57 -1.37 -4.99 -4.29
N CYS A 58 -2.64 -5.41 -4.30
CA CYS A 58 -3.14 -6.36 -5.29
C CYS A 58 -4.63 -6.14 -5.58
N ARG A 59 -5.02 -6.32 -6.86
CA ARG A 59 -6.42 -6.37 -7.28
C ARG A 59 -6.80 -7.83 -7.51
N LYS A 60 -7.40 -8.48 -6.52
CA LYS A 60 -7.81 -9.89 -6.61
C LYS A 60 -9.13 -10.04 -7.38
N LYS A 61 -9.10 -9.67 -8.66
CA LYS A 61 -10.20 -9.80 -9.63
C LYS A 61 -9.67 -10.39 -10.94
N THR A 62 -10.55 -10.98 -11.74
CA THR A 62 -10.20 -11.58 -13.04
C THR A 62 -11.20 -11.18 -14.12
N GLY A 63 -10.79 -11.31 -15.39
CA GLY A 63 -11.65 -11.08 -16.56
C GLY A 63 -12.25 -9.68 -16.59
N LEU A 64 -13.55 -9.59 -16.85
CA LEU A 64 -14.27 -8.31 -16.96
C LEU A 64 -14.22 -7.51 -15.64
N ALA A 65 -14.33 -8.19 -14.51
CA ALA A 65 -14.28 -7.52 -13.20
C ALA A 65 -12.93 -6.81 -12.97
N TYR A 66 -11.81 -7.39 -13.43
CA TYR A 66 -10.50 -6.73 -13.38
C TYR A 66 -10.46 -5.48 -14.28
N ALA A 67 -11.07 -5.56 -15.48
CA ALA A 67 -11.00 -4.50 -16.48
C ALA A 67 -11.82 -3.24 -16.11
N ILE A 68 -12.90 -3.40 -15.34
CA ILE A 68 -13.83 -2.29 -15.01
C ILE A 68 -13.70 -1.77 -13.60
N SER A 69 -13.05 -2.51 -12.70
CA SER A 69 -12.89 -2.13 -11.29
C SER A 69 -11.55 -1.46 -11.04
N THR A 70 -11.55 -0.40 -10.25
CA THR A 70 -10.32 0.22 -9.69
C THR A 70 -9.99 -0.31 -8.30
N ASN A 71 -10.89 -1.12 -7.70
CA ASN A 71 -10.72 -1.65 -6.35
C ASN A 71 -9.47 -2.53 -6.26
N SER A 72 -8.51 -2.09 -5.48
CA SER A 72 -7.33 -2.84 -5.04
C SER A 72 -7.21 -2.75 -3.53
N ASP A 73 -6.62 -3.78 -2.94
CA ASP A 73 -6.46 -3.87 -1.50
C ASP A 73 -4.99 -3.96 -1.10
N ILE A 74 -4.71 -3.62 0.15
CA ILE A 74 -3.43 -3.87 0.81
C ILE A 74 -3.48 -5.20 1.53
N TYR A 75 -2.56 -6.08 1.20
CA TYR A 75 -2.36 -7.39 1.81
C TYR A 75 -1.08 -7.42 2.62
N ILE A 76 -1.07 -8.13 3.74
CA ILE A 76 0.13 -8.38 4.55
C ILE A 76 0.38 -9.88 4.55
N TYR A 77 1.51 -10.29 3.98
CA TYR A 77 2.01 -11.67 4.01
C TYR A 77 2.98 -11.86 5.16
N ASP A 78 2.72 -12.83 6.03
CA ASP A 78 3.58 -13.21 7.15
C ASP A 78 4.50 -14.37 6.74
N LEU A 79 5.81 -14.15 6.82
CA LEU A 79 6.80 -15.12 6.34
C LEU A 79 6.84 -16.42 7.17
N ALA A 80 6.57 -16.33 8.47
CA ALA A 80 6.62 -17.48 9.38
C ALA A 80 5.39 -18.37 9.24
N THR A 81 4.20 -17.76 9.24
CA THR A 81 2.94 -18.50 9.17
C THR A 81 2.48 -18.80 7.75
N LYS A 82 3.02 -18.08 6.76
CA LYS A 82 2.64 -18.14 5.34
C LYS A 82 1.18 -17.75 5.09
N LYS A 83 0.62 -16.93 5.97
CA LYS A 83 -0.74 -16.41 5.84
C LYS A 83 -0.71 -15.00 5.27
N THR A 84 -1.76 -14.69 4.53
CA THR A 84 -2.01 -13.36 3.99
C THR A 84 -3.29 -12.80 4.59
N ASP A 85 -3.22 -11.61 5.14
CA ASP A 85 -4.37 -10.86 5.66
C ASP A 85 -4.66 -9.68 4.73
N ASN A 86 -5.94 -9.48 4.36
CA ASN A 86 -6.41 -8.28 3.67
C ASN A 86 -6.74 -7.22 4.72
N ILE A 87 -6.05 -6.10 4.70
CA ILE A 87 -6.26 -5.04 5.71
C ILE A 87 -7.17 -3.92 5.24
N THR A 88 -7.65 -3.93 4.00
CA THR A 88 -8.51 -2.87 3.43
C THR A 88 -9.78 -3.41 2.76
N GLU A 89 -10.20 -4.63 3.05
CA GLU A 89 -11.33 -5.33 2.43
C GLU A 89 -12.65 -4.54 2.44
N GLU A 90 -12.87 -3.70 3.44
CA GLU A 90 -14.06 -2.87 3.57
C GLU A 90 -14.09 -1.69 2.61
N ASN A 91 -12.94 -1.18 2.14
CA ASN A 91 -12.87 -0.13 1.14
C ASN A 91 -13.16 -0.71 -0.25
N LYS A 92 -13.86 0.04 -1.09
CA LYS A 92 -14.24 -0.40 -2.45
C LYS A 92 -13.52 0.37 -3.55
N GLY A 93 -12.67 1.32 -3.17
CA GLY A 93 -11.86 2.10 -4.09
C GLY A 93 -10.45 1.55 -4.25
N TYR A 94 -9.54 2.42 -4.60
CA TYR A 94 -8.15 2.09 -4.91
C TYR A 94 -7.25 2.30 -3.68
N ASP A 95 -6.82 1.22 -3.04
CA ASP A 95 -5.82 1.24 -1.97
C ASP A 95 -4.46 0.82 -2.52
N THR A 96 -3.41 1.63 -2.26
CA THR A 96 -2.09 1.45 -2.86
C THR A 96 -0.96 2.01 -2.00
N ASN A 97 0.29 1.70 -2.37
CA ASN A 97 1.53 2.26 -1.82
C ASN A 97 1.64 2.10 -0.29
N PRO A 98 1.59 0.86 0.23
CA PRO A 98 1.74 0.62 1.66
C PRO A 98 3.14 0.97 2.16
N GLN A 99 3.24 1.60 3.34
CA GLN A 99 4.51 1.86 4.01
C GLN A 99 4.38 1.61 5.51
N TYR A 100 5.24 0.78 6.07
CA TYR A 100 5.32 0.62 7.52
C TYR A 100 5.97 1.85 8.17
N SER A 101 5.51 2.20 9.37
CA SER A 101 6.24 3.15 10.20
C SER A 101 7.60 2.58 10.62
N PRO A 102 8.65 3.40 10.81
CA PRO A 102 9.98 2.94 11.22
C PRO A 102 10.00 2.10 12.51
N ASP A 103 9.07 2.36 13.44
CA ASP A 103 8.93 1.58 14.68
C ASP A 103 8.07 0.30 14.54
N GLY A 104 7.53 0.06 13.34
CA GLY A 104 6.72 -1.12 13.03
C GLY A 104 5.33 -1.18 13.67
N LYS A 105 4.85 -0.08 14.28
CA LYS A 105 3.55 -0.06 14.94
C LYS A 105 2.39 0.27 14.02
N TYR A 106 2.67 0.96 12.93
CA TYR A 106 1.67 1.41 11.97
C TYR A 106 2.03 0.99 10.56
N ILE A 107 1.02 0.93 9.72
CA ILE A 107 1.14 0.92 8.27
C ILE A 107 0.30 2.06 7.70
N ALA A 108 0.83 2.79 6.73
CA ALA A 108 0.15 3.85 6.01
C ALA A 108 -0.05 3.46 4.55
N TRP A 109 -1.09 3.98 3.90
CA TRP A 109 -1.34 3.77 2.47
C TRP A 109 -2.18 4.90 1.88
N GLN A 110 -2.13 5.04 0.55
CA GLN A 110 -3.01 5.92 -0.20
C GLN A 110 -4.32 5.21 -0.51
N SER A 111 -5.45 5.93 -0.45
CA SER A 111 -6.78 5.35 -0.56
C SER A 111 -7.75 6.26 -1.28
N MET A 112 -8.37 5.76 -2.34
CA MET A 112 -9.56 6.35 -2.96
C MET A 112 -10.80 5.63 -2.45
N GLU A 113 -11.98 6.27 -2.54
CA GLU A 113 -13.19 5.73 -1.90
C GLU A 113 -14.03 4.84 -2.81
N ARG A 114 -14.14 5.23 -4.09
CA ARG A 114 -15.15 4.66 -4.99
C ARG A 114 -14.55 3.76 -6.06
N ASP A 115 -15.13 2.58 -6.24
CA ASP A 115 -14.78 1.70 -7.35
C ASP A 115 -15.14 2.33 -8.70
N GLY A 116 -14.23 2.26 -9.66
CA GLY A 116 -14.38 2.80 -11.02
C GLY A 116 -14.16 4.31 -11.15
N TYR A 117 -13.73 5.00 -10.09
CA TYR A 117 -13.48 6.46 -10.10
C TYR A 117 -11.99 6.78 -9.96
N GLU A 118 -11.27 6.83 -11.07
CA GLU A 118 -9.83 7.17 -11.09
C GLU A 118 -9.53 8.63 -10.72
N ALA A 119 -10.52 9.51 -10.79
CA ALA A 119 -10.42 10.92 -10.38
C ALA A 119 -10.91 11.18 -8.95
N ASP A 120 -11.05 10.13 -8.14
CA ASP A 120 -11.46 10.27 -6.75
C ASP A 120 -10.32 10.87 -5.90
N LEU A 121 -10.68 11.45 -4.76
CA LEU A 121 -9.71 12.04 -3.84
C LEU A 121 -8.76 10.95 -3.31
N ASN A 122 -7.46 11.13 -3.55
CA ASN A 122 -6.42 10.24 -3.03
C ASN A 122 -6.05 10.66 -1.60
N ARG A 123 -6.53 9.90 -0.64
CA ARG A 123 -6.44 10.16 0.81
C ARG A 123 -5.27 9.39 1.42
N LEU A 124 -4.79 9.83 2.59
CA LEU A 124 -3.79 9.10 3.38
C LEU A 124 -4.44 8.47 4.60
N PHE A 125 -4.30 7.16 4.71
CA PHE A 125 -4.76 6.36 5.85
C PHE A 125 -3.59 5.75 6.60
N ILE A 126 -3.80 5.50 7.90
CA ILE A 126 -2.93 4.64 8.72
C ILE A 126 -3.74 3.58 9.43
N MET A 127 -3.11 2.46 9.76
CA MET A 127 -3.65 1.44 10.64
C MET A 127 -2.63 1.13 11.76
N ASN A 128 -3.12 1.08 13.00
CA ASN A 128 -2.34 0.53 14.10
C ASN A 128 -2.32 -1.00 13.97
N LEU A 129 -1.13 -1.60 13.86
CA LEU A 129 -0.97 -3.04 13.60
C LEU A 129 -1.29 -3.92 14.81
N GLU A 130 -1.30 -3.35 16.03
CA GLU A 130 -1.68 -4.07 17.24
C GLU A 130 -3.20 -4.10 17.45
N THR A 131 -3.86 -2.96 17.25
CA THR A 131 -5.30 -2.81 17.53
C THR A 131 -6.19 -3.00 16.30
N GLY A 132 -5.65 -2.87 15.10
CA GLY A 132 -6.41 -2.85 13.83
C GLY A 132 -7.16 -1.54 13.59
N GLU A 133 -7.02 -0.54 14.47
CA GLU A 133 -7.69 0.75 14.30
C GLU A 133 -7.15 1.51 13.09
N LYS A 134 -8.06 1.96 12.21
CA LYS A 134 -7.74 2.74 11.01
C LYS A 134 -8.15 4.19 11.17
N ARG A 135 -7.33 5.11 10.64
CA ARG A 135 -7.60 6.55 10.67
C ARG A 135 -7.30 7.20 9.33
N PHE A 136 -8.19 8.07 8.89
CA PHE A 136 -7.97 8.99 7.76
C PHE A 136 -7.20 10.21 8.24
N VAL A 137 -5.88 10.22 8.04
CA VAL A 137 -4.98 11.23 8.63
C VAL A 137 -4.77 12.48 7.78
N SER A 138 -5.09 12.47 6.49
CA SER A 138 -5.07 13.68 5.66
C SER A 138 -6.41 14.39 5.57
N LYS A 139 -7.28 14.22 6.55
CA LYS A 139 -8.68 14.72 6.54
C LYS A 139 -8.78 16.25 6.39
N GLU A 140 -7.82 16.99 6.93
CA GLU A 140 -7.78 18.46 6.83
C GLU A 140 -7.23 18.97 5.48
N PHE A 141 -6.73 18.08 4.63
CA PHE A 141 -6.19 18.43 3.32
C PHE A 141 -7.20 18.09 2.21
N GLU A 142 -7.75 19.11 1.56
CA GLU A 142 -8.85 18.98 0.59
C GLU A 142 -8.37 18.69 -0.85
N SER A 143 -7.16 18.14 -1.01
CA SER A 143 -6.59 17.77 -2.30
C SER A 143 -5.91 16.40 -2.23
N ASN A 144 -5.39 15.91 -3.36
CA ASN A 144 -4.74 14.62 -3.45
C ASN A 144 -3.43 14.56 -2.66
N VAL A 145 -3.21 13.43 -1.99
CA VAL A 145 -1.90 13.03 -1.50
C VAL A 145 -1.19 12.28 -2.64
N ASP A 146 -0.20 12.92 -3.28
CA ASP A 146 0.48 12.38 -4.47
C ASP A 146 1.60 11.39 -4.10
N GLY A 147 2.13 11.49 -2.90
CA GLY A 147 3.14 10.59 -2.34
C GLY A 147 3.42 10.95 -0.89
N PHE A 148 3.93 10.01 -0.11
CA PHE A 148 4.19 10.25 1.32
C PHE A 148 5.40 9.48 1.82
N LEU A 149 5.95 9.92 2.96
CA LEU A 149 7.06 9.28 3.67
C LEU A 149 6.87 9.44 5.18
N TRP A 150 7.15 8.38 5.91
CA TRP A 150 7.21 8.43 7.36
C TRP A 150 8.41 9.29 7.84
N ASN A 151 8.19 10.09 8.88
CA ASN A 151 9.30 10.64 9.65
C ASN A 151 9.98 9.49 10.43
N LYS A 152 11.30 9.60 10.61
CA LYS A 152 12.13 8.59 11.28
C LYS A 152 11.70 8.28 12.72
N ASP A 153 11.03 9.21 13.38
CA ASP A 153 10.52 9.06 14.75
C ASP A 153 9.12 8.39 14.82
N SER A 154 8.53 8.05 13.66
CA SER A 154 7.21 7.44 13.53
C SER A 154 6.04 8.28 14.07
N LYS A 155 6.25 9.58 14.35
CA LYS A 155 5.22 10.47 14.93
C LYS A 155 4.54 11.35 13.93
N SER A 156 5.08 11.43 12.72
CA SER A 156 4.50 12.23 11.65
C SER A 156 4.77 11.62 10.28
N ILE A 157 4.01 12.07 9.30
CA ILE A 157 4.14 11.69 7.89
C ILE A 157 4.27 12.96 7.08
N TYR A 158 5.29 13.03 6.22
CA TYR A 158 5.38 14.04 5.17
C TYR A 158 4.67 13.55 3.93
N PHE A 159 3.94 14.42 3.26
CA PHE A 159 3.33 14.09 1.98
C PHE A 159 3.43 15.27 0.99
N ILE A 160 3.33 14.93 -0.29
CA ILE A 160 3.28 15.90 -1.38
C ILE A 160 1.82 16.04 -1.80
N GLY A 161 1.39 17.29 -2.03
CA GLY A 161 0.07 17.57 -2.56
C GLY A 161 0.06 18.90 -3.32
N VAL A 162 -0.95 19.06 -4.18
CA VAL A 162 -1.16 20.30 -4.95
C VAL A 162 -2.25 21.11 -4.30
N TRP A 163 -1.94 22.37 -3.96
CA TRP A 163 -2.90 23.32 -3.43
C TRP A 163 -2.76 24.65 -4.14
N HIS A 164 -3.88 25.22 -4.63
CA HIS A 164 -3.92 26.45 -5.41
C HIS A 164 -2.94 26.47 -6.61
N GLY A 165 -2.73 25.32 -7.24
CA GLY A 165 -1.86 25.18 -8.42
C GLY A 165 -0.37 25.04 -8.10
N GLU A 166 0.02 24.98 -6.82
CA GLU A 166 1.40 24.80 -6.37
C GLU A 166 1.58 23.44 -5.70
N THR A 167 2.63 22.71 -6.09
CA THR A 167 3.06 21.48 -5.42
C THR A 167 3.85 21.84 -4.16
N GLN A 168 3.39 21.37 -3.02
CA GLN A 168 3.98 21.65 -1.71
C GLN A 168 4.18 20.38 -0.90
N ILE A 169 5.04 20.47 0.12
CA ILE A 169 5.24 19.41 1.10
C ILE A 169 4.47 19.76 2.36
N TYR A 170 3.67 18.84 2.82
CA TYR A 170 2.87 18.93 4.04
C TYR A 170 3.36 17.95 5.09
N ASN A 171 3.03 18.21 6.34
CA ASN A 171 3.28 17.32 7.47
C ASN A 171 1.97 16.98 8.19
N VAL A 172 1.75 15.71 8.46
CA VAL A 172 0.68 15.25 9.35
C VAL A 172 1.31 14.87 10.68
N ASP A 173 0.95 15.58 11.76
CA ASP A 173 1.37 15.24 13.13
C ASP A 173 0.35 14.31 13.78
N LEU A 174 0.73 13.03 13.93
CA LEU A 174 -0.14 11.99 14.49
C LEU A 174 -0.37 12.14 15.99
N ALA A 175 0.53 12.83 16.71
CA ALA A 175 0.37 13.13 18.12
C ALA A 175 -0.53 14.34 18.38
N ALA A 176 -0.64 15.25 17.38
CA ALA A 176 -1.47 16.45 17.44
C ALA A 176 -2.84 16.25 16.75
N ASN A 177 -3.43 15.08 16.89
CA ASN A 177 -4.75 14.73 16.34
C ASN A 177 -4.80 14.84 14.81
N ASP A 178 -3.77 14.33 14.14
CA ASP A 178 -3.61 14.31 12.68
C ASP A 178 -3.62 15.70 12.02
N LYS A 179 -3.10 16.70 12.76
CA LYS A 179 -3.01 18.08 12.25
C LYS A 179 -2.10 18.17 11.04
N VAL A 180 -2.62 18.77 9.97
CA VAL A 180 -1.88 19.05 8.73
C VAL A 180 -1.29 20.47 8.77
N THR A 181 -0.01 20.60 8.39
CA THR A 181 0.71 21.89 8.33
C THR A 181 1.64 21.94 7.13
#